data_3314eba91d62f93752f8d4ecd7a28d81
#
_entry.id   3314eba91d62f93752f8d4ecd7a28d81
#
_cell.length_a   1.000
_cell.length_b   1.000
_cell.length_c   1.000
_cell.angle_alpha   90.00
_cell.angle_beta   90.00
_cell.angle_gamma   90.00
#
_symmetry.space_group_name_H-M   'P 1'
#
loop_
_entity.id
_entity.type
_entity.pdbx_description
1 polymer ?
#
loop_
_entity_poly.entity_id
_entity_poly.type
_entity_poly.pdbx_seq_one_letter_code
_entity_poly.pdbx_strand_id
1 'polypeptide(L)'
;MRATLLTITLIFSLANVYAQGEEAKLRISLLTGDFYIYTTYNMYEGSRIPANGMYVITSEGVVMFDTPWDTTQFQPLLDSIRLKHQTSVIMCIATHWHSDRTEGLAYYQQQGISTYTTALTDELSRKNNKKRAEYLMTKDTLFSIGSYSFEVYY
;
A
#
# COMPACT_ATOMS: atom_id res chain seq x y z
N MET A 1 -31.55 -50.15 -25.11
CA MET A 1 -30.71 -49.68 -23.99
C MET A 1 -29.43 -49.04 -24.57
N ARG A 2 -29.48 -47.83 -25.11
CA ARG A 2 -28.28 -47.05 -25.53
C ARG A 2 -28.65 -45.60 -25.72
N ALA A 3 -28.94 -44.87 -24.63
CA ALA A 3 -29.20 -43.42 -24.72
C ALA A 3 -28.92 -42.61 -23.40
N THR A 4 -28.10 -43.15 -22.48
CA THR A 4 -27.92 -42.49 -21.16
C THR A 4 -26.46 -42.12 -20.84
N LEU A 5 -25.55 -42.17 -21.81
CA LEU A 5 -24.11 -41.91 -21.48
C LEU A 5 -23.52 -40.62 -22.09
N LEU A 6 -24.32 -39.77 -22.74
CA LEU A 6 -23.78 -38.56 -23.41
C LEU A 6 -23.99 -37.24 -22.68
N THR A 7 -24.72 -37.25 -21.55
CA THR A 7 -25.11 -36.01 -20.88
C THR A 7 -24.18 -35.61 -19.71
N ILE A 8 -23.30 -36.50 -19.23
CA ILE A 8 -22.43 -36.25 -18.07
C ILE A 8 -21.12 -35.57 -18.45
N THR A 9 -20.66 -35.71 -19.69
CA THR A 9 -19.34 -35.17 -20.10
C THR A 9 -19.37 -33.66 -20.38
N LEU A 10 -20.54 -33.04 -20.59
CA LEU A 10 -20.64 -31.61 -20.91
C LEU A 10 -20.69 -30.70 -19.68
N ILE A 11 -21.01 -31.25 -18.52
CA ILE A 11 -21.10 -30.45 -17.26
C ILE A 11 -19.72 -30.23 -16.64
N PHE A 12 -18.75 -31.11 -16.88
CA PHE A 12 -17.39 -30.98 -16.31
C PHE A 12 -16.52 -29.95 -17.04
N SER A 13 -16.82 -29.61 -18.30
CA SER A 13 -16.05 -28.60 -19.05
C SER A 13 -16.44 -27.16 -18.76
N LEU A 14 -17.60 -26.90 -18.16
CA LEU A 14 -18.06 -25.55 -17.81
C LEU A 14 -17.56 -25.10 -16.41
N ALA A 15 -17.16 -26.02 -15.55
CA ALA A 15 -16.68 -25.70 -14.19
C ALA A 15 -15.25 -25.15 -14.15
N ASN A 16 -14.46 -25.32 -15.22
CA ASN A 16 -13.08 -24.85 -15.28
C ASN A 16 -12.90 -23.42 -15.83
N VAL A 17 -13.96 -22.74 -16.26
CA VAL A 17 -13.87 -21.39 -16.85
C VAL A 17 -14.00 -20.28 -15.80
N TYR A 18 -14.42 -20.58 -14.59
CA TYR A 18 -14.64 -19.57 -13.53
C TYR A 18 -13.55 -19.49 -12.44
N ALA A 19 -12.43 -20.16 -12.61
CA ALA A 19 -11.31 -20.12 -11.67
C ALA A 19 -10.11 -19.32 -12.18
N GLN A 20 -10.32 -18.28 -12.99
CA GLN A 20 -9.35 -17.19 -13.06
C GLN A 20 -9.61 -16.31 -11.84
N GLY A 21 -8.97 -16.65 -10.71
CA GLY A 21 -9.01 -15.83 -9.50
C GLY A 21 -8.59 -14.41 -9.87
N GLU A 22 -9.43 -13.44 -9.50
CA GLU A 22 -9.09 -12.03 -9.63
C GLU A 22 -7.71 -11.82 -8.99
N GLU A 23 -6.73 -11.42 -9.77
CA GLU A 23 -5.37 -11.23 -9.26
C GLU A 23 -5.41 -10.23 -8.10
N ALA A 24 -4.88 -10.62 -6.94
CA ALA A 24 -4.92 -9.81 -5.74
C ALA A 24 -4.35 -8.40 -6.02
N LYS A 25 -5.15 -7.36 -5.79
CA LYS A 25 -4.74 -5.96 -5.96
C LYS A 25 -3.87 -5.46 -4.81
N LEU A 26 -4.00 -6.10 -3.64
CA LEU A 26 -3.26 -5.79 -2.42
C LEU A 26 -2.82 -7.11 -1.77
N ARG A 27 -1.56 -7.18 -1.39
CA ARG A 27 -1.01 -8.27 -0.57
C ARG A 27 -0.26 -7.68 0.62
N ILE A 28 -0.47 -8.24 1.81
CA ILE A 28 0.24 -7.87 3.05
C ILE A 28 0.94 -9.12 3.59
N SER A 29 2.25 -9.03 3.81
CA SER A 29 3.09 -10.09 4.37
C SER A 29 3.89 -9.58 5.57
N LEU A 30 4.03 -10.43 6.58
CA LEU A 30 4.93 -10.18 7.70
C LEU A 30 6.37 -10.20 7.20
N LEU A 31 7.15 -9.19 7.55
CA LEU A 31 8.59 -9.18 7.33
C LEU A 31 9.32 -9.76 8.54
N THR A 32 9.17 -9.13 9.69
CA THR A 32 9.71 -9.61 10.98
C THR A 32 9.08 -8.82 12.13
N GLY A 33 8.80 -9.44 13.27
CA GLY A 33 8.23 -8.76 14.44
C GLY A 33 6.98 -7.94 14.08
N ASP A 34 7.05 -6.65 14.27
CA ASP A 34 5.96 -5.71 13.99
C ASP A 34 6.03 -5.06 12.59
N PHE A 35 6.99 -5.49 11.75
CA PHE A 35 7.23 -4.94 10.43
C PHE A 35 6.52 -5.76 9.36
N TYR A 36 5.79 -5.08 8.47
CA TYR A 36 5.02 -5.68 7.38
C TYR A 36 5.34 -5.00 6.05
N ILE A 37 5.38 -5.80 4.99
CA ILE A 37 5.42 -5.32 3.60
C ILE A 37 4.00 -5.38 3.04
N TYR A 38 3.56 -4.33 2.38
CA TYR A 38 2.41 -4.39 1.49
C TYR A 38 2.87 -4.24 0.03
N THR A 39 2.20 -4.95 -0.85
CA THR A 39 2.41 -4.87 -2.30
C THR A 39 1.11 -4.49 -2.96
N THR A 40 1.13 -3.44 -3.75
CA THR A 40 0.04 -3.04 -4.65
C THR A 40 0.51 -3.10 -6.09
N TYR A 41 -0.39 -3.00 -7.03
CA TYR A 41 -0.07 -3.13 -8.44
C TYR A 41 -0.72 -2.00 -9.21
N ASN A 42 -0.03 -1.48 -10.23
CA ASN A 42 -0.61 -0.56 -11.19
C ASN A 42 -0.22 -0.96 -12.61
N MET A 43 -1.00 -0.52 -13.58
CA MET A 43 -0.68 -0.71 -15.01
C MET A 43 0.28 0.39 -15.44
N TYR A 44 1.41 -0.01 -16.01
CA TYR A 44 2.38 0.89 -16.62
C TYR A 44 2.85 0.32 -17.95
N GLU A 45 2.70 1.08 -19.02
CA GLU A 45 3.05 0.68 -20.41
C GLU A 45 2.50 -0.73 -20.79
N GLY A 46 1.24 -1.00 -20.43
CA GLY A 46 0.58 -2.27 -20.72
C GLY A 46 0.99 -3.44 -19.82
N SER A 47 1.91 -3.24 -18.86
CA SER A 47 2.37 -4.26 -17.91
C SER A 47 1.85 -3.97 -16.50
N ARG A 48 1.53 -5.03 -15.76
CA ARG A 48 1.15 -4.94 -14.35
C ARG A 48 2.39 -4.91 -13.48
N ILE A 49 2.70 -3.75 -12.93
CA ILE A 49 3.93 -3.50 -12.15
C ILE A 49 3.62 -3.50 -10.65
N PRO A 50 4.33 -4.31 -9.83
CA PRO A 50 4.21 -4.26 -8.37
C PRO A 50 4.96 -3.05 -7.81
N ALA A 51 4.40 -2.45 -6.75
CA ALA A 51 5.07 -1.49 -5.89
C ALA A 51 4.93 -1.93 -4.43
N ASN A 52 6.03 -1.93 -3.69
CA ASN A 52 6.06 -2.29 -2.29
C ASN A 52 6.15 -1.03 -1.43
N GLY A 53 5.41 -1.02 -0.35
CA GLY A 53 5.64 -0.15 0.79
C GLY A 53 5.76 -0.99 2.06
N MET A 54 6.00 -0.33 3.18
CA MET A 54 6.17 -0.98 4.48
C MET A 54 5.32 -0.28 5.54
N TYR A 55 4.96 -1.00 6.59
CA TYR A 55 4.44 -0.38 7.80
C TYR A 55 4.95 -1.10 9.05
N VAL A 56 4.97 -0.35 10.15
CA VAL A 56 5.39 -0.82 11.47
C VAL A 56 4.25 -0.60 12.46
N ILE A 57 3.92 -1.63 13.23
CA ILE A 57 2.94 -1.53 14.32
C ILE A 57 3.67 -1.04 15.57
N THR A 58 3.17 0.03 16.16
CA THR A 58 3.65 0.57 17.44
C THR A 58 2.53 0.55 18.48
N SER A 59 2.85 0.82 19.74
CA SER A 59 1.84 0.96 20.80
C SER A 59 0.95 2.21 20.65
N GLU A 60 1.34 3.17 19.80
CA GLU A 60 0.59 4.42 19.58
C GLU A 60 -0.21 4.41 18.26
N GLY A 61 0.05 3.44 17.38
CA GLY A 61 -0.56 3.33 16.07
C GLY A 61 0.41 2.79 15.03
N VAL A 62 0.05 2.84 13.76
CA VAL A 62 0.87 2.33 12.67
C VAL A 62 1.60 3.47 11.97
N VAL A 63 2.92 3.31 11.81
CA VAL A 63 3.76 4.16 10.96
C VAL A 63 3.92 3.47 9.61
N MET A 64 3.54 4.16 8.55
CA MET A 64 3.60 3.64 7.19
C MET A 64 4.68 4.37 6.38
N PHE A 65 5.38 3.62 5.53
CA PHE A 65 6.36 4.13 4.57
C PHE A 65 5.82 3.94 3.17
N ASP A 66 5.78 5.05 2.43
CA ASP A 66 5.22 5.19 1.09
C ASP A 66 3.69 5.02 1.03
N THR A 67 3.12 5.24 -0.13
CA THR A 67 1.68 5.06 -0.39
C THR A 67 1.49 4.08 -1.55
N PRO A 68 0.35 3.40 -1.67
CA PRO A 68 0.03 2.67 -2.88
C PRO A 68 0.08 3.58 -4.12
N TRP A 69 0.44 3.01 -5.25
CA TRP A 69 0.39 3.70 -6.54
C TRP A 69 -1.04 3.72 -7.11
N ASP A 70 -1.77 2.63 -6.96
CA ASP A 70 -3.17 2.51 -7.38
C ASP A 70 -4.10 3.19 -6.37
N THR A 71 -4.79 4.23 -6.80
CA THR A 71 -5.72 5.02 -5.98
C THR A 71 -6.85 4.18 -5.39
N THR A 72 -7.25 3.09 -6.05
CA THR A 72 -8.29 2.18 -5.57
C THR A 72 -7.84 1.35 -4.36
N GLN A 73 -6.55 1.38 -4.01
CA GLN A 73 -5.97 0.61 -2.90
C GLN A 73 -5.71 1.45 -1.63
N PHE A 74 -5.96 2.75 -1.65
CA PHE A 74 -5.72 3.60 -0.48
C PHE A 74 -6.57 3.18 0.72
N GLN A 75 -7.88 3.16 0.57
CA GLN A 75 -8.79 2.75 1.64
C GLN A 75 -8.69 1.25 1.96
N PRO A 76 -8.65 0.32 0.99
CA PRO A 76 -8.46 -1.10 1.27
C PRO A 76 -7.20 -1.42 2.09
N LEU A 77 -6.09 -0.70 1.90
CA LEU A 77 -4.89 -0.87 2.72
C LEU A 77 -5.14 -0.44 4.18
N LEU A 78 -5.72 0.75 4.39
CA LEU A 78 -6.05 1.24 5.73
C LEU A 78 -7.02 0.30 6.46
N ASP A 79 -8.05 -0.19 5.77
CA ASP A 79 -9.03 -1.12 6.33
C ASP A 79 -8.39 -2.47 6.67
N SER A 80 -7.52 -2.98 5.79
CA SER A 80 -6.80 -4.23 6.03
C SER A 80 -5.88 -4.14 7.25
N ILE A 81 -5.17 -3.03 7.42
CA ILE A 81 -4.32 -2.78 8.59
C ILE A 81 -5.19 -2.73 9.85
N ARG A 82 -6.27 -1.95 9.83
CA ARG A 82 -7.19 -1.81 10.97
C ARG A 82 -7.83 -3.13 11.37
N LEU A 83 -8.32 -3.90 10.40
CA LEU A 83 -8.95 -5.19 10.66
C LEU A 83 -7.95 -6.23 11.19
N LYS A 84 -6.76 -6.27 10.62
CA LYS A 84 -5.72 -7.25 10.98
C LYS A 84 -5.10 -6.98 12.35
N HIS A 85 -4.87 -5.71 12.69
CA HIS A 85 -4.06 -5.33 13.84
C HIS A 85 -4.83 -4.57 14.93
N GLN A 86 -6.12 -4.29 14.73
CA GLN A 86 -6.98 -3.55 15.68
C GLN A 86 -6.42 -2.16 16.03
N THR A 87 -5.66 -1.55 15.11
CA THR A 87 -5.04 -0.23 15.24
C THR A 87 -5.08 0.50 13.92
N SER A 88 -4.85 1.82 13.92
CA SER A 88 -4.95 2.66 12.74
C SER A 88 -3.62 3.26 12.34
N VAL A 89 -3.47 3.61 11.07
CA VAL A 89 -2.32 4.39 10.58
C VAL A 89 -2.43 5.81 11.14
N ILE A 90 -1.34 6.28 11.76
CA ILE A 90 -1.23 7.63 12.34
C ILE A 90 -0.24 8.51 11.58
N MET A 91 0.71 7.89 10.88
CA MET A 91 1.77 8.57 10.16
C MET A 91 2.10 7.85 8.85
N CYS A 92 2.39 8.62 7.80
CA CYS A 92 2.94 8.12 6.54
C CYS A 92 4.15 8.96 6.14
N ILE A 93 5.29 8.30 5.86
CA ILE A 93 6.54 8.94 5.42
C ILE A 93 6.77 8.53 3.97
N ALA A 94 6.74 9.47 3.03
CA ALA A 94 7.09 9.22 1.65
C ALA A 94 8.62 9.29 1.46
N THR A 95 9.21 8.22 0.93
CA THR A 95 10.66 8.08 0.80
C THR A 95 11.23 8.89 -0.37
N HIS A 96 10.48 9.03 -1.46
CA HIS A 96 10.87 9.84 -2.61
C HIS A 96 9.66 10.29 -3.45
N TRP A 97 9.87 11.08 -4.50
CA TRP A 97 8.85 11.86 -5.19
C TRP A 97 8.02 11.10 -6.25
N HIS A 98 8.31 9.84 -6.56
CA HIS A 98 7.56 9.07 -7.56
C HIS A 98 6.12 8.78 -7.11
N SER A 99 5.20 8.60 -8.07
CA SER A 99 3.78 8.38 -7.79
C SER A 99 3.51 7.15 -6.95
N ASP A 100 4.31 6.09 -7.13
CA ASP A 100 4.21 4.85 -6.35
C ASP A 100 4.66 5.01 -4.89
N ARG A 101 5.00 6.25 -4.48
CA ARG A 101 5.35 6.63 -3.10
C ARG A 101 4.48 7.76 -2.56
N THR A 102 4.00 8.65 -3.44
CA THR A 102 3.36 9.90 -3.04
C THR A 102 1.88 10.00 -3.41
N GLU A 103 1.35 9.14 -4.29
CA GLU A 103 0.00 9.33 -4.87
C GLU A 103 -1.10 9.37 -3.82
N GLY A 104 -0.97 8.62 -2.73
CA GLY A 104 -1.94 8.57 -1.63
C GLY A 104 -1.80 9.67 -0.58
N LEU A 105 -0.76 10.53 -0.60
CA LEU A 105 -0.51 11.49 0.47
C LEU A 105 -1.70 12.41 0.74
N ALA A 106 -2.28 13.01 -0.30
CA ALA A 106 -3.43 13.90 -0.13
C ALA A 106 -4.67 13.19 0.40
N TYR A 107 -4.88 11.93 0.02
CA TYR A 107 -5.96 11.10 0.55
C TYR A 107 -5.75 10.81 2.04
N TYR A 108 -4.55 10.44 2.45
CA TYR A 108 -4.22 10.13 3.84
C TYR A 108 -4.32 11.35 4.76
N GLN A 109 -3.94 12.54 4.28
CA GLN A 109 -4.18 13.80 4.99
C GLN A 109 -5.67 14.01 5.28
N GLN A 110 -6.55 13.74 4.31
CA GLN A 110 -8.01 13.83 4.49
C GLN A 110 -8.54 12.81 5.51
N GLN A 111 -7.83 11.71 5.75
CA GLN A 111 -8.14 10.73 6.79
C GLN A 111 -7.54 11.09 8.16
N GLY A 112 -6.89 12.26 8.30
CA GLY A 112 -6.23 12.70 9.53
C GLY A 112 -4.89 12.01 9.81
N ILE A 113 -4.28 11.39 8.80
CA ILE A 113 -2.96 10.76 8.91
C ILE A 113 -1.90 11.82 8.63
N SER A 114 -0.98 12.05 9.56
CA SER A 114 0.14 12.98 9.38
C SER A 114 1.10 12.46 8.31
N THR A 115 1.38 13.27 7.29
CA THR A 115 2.23 12.87 6.17
C THR A 115 3.54 13.66 6.16
N TYR A 116 4.65 12.96 5.99
CA TYR A 116 6.01 13.50 6.05
C TYR A 116 6.80 13.15 4.80
N THR A 117 7.73 14.03 4.43
CA THR A 117 8.80 13.76 3.45
C THR A 117 9.96 14.73 3.65
N THR A 118 11.09 14.51 2.94
CA THR A 118 12.20 15.49 2.95
C THR A 118 11.85 16.71 2.10
N ALA A 119 12.46 17.85 2.40
CA ALA A 119 12.28 19.07 1.61
C ALA A 119 12.71 18.88 0.14
N LEU A 120 13.73 18.07 -0.12
CA LEU A 120 14.17 17.71 -1.47
C LEU A 120 13.08 16.91 -2.21
N THR A 121 12.52 15.89 -1.56
CA THR A 121 11.42 15.09 -2.13
C THR A 121 10.20 15.97 -2.44
N ASP A 122 9.85 16.90 -1.55
CA ASP A 122 8.76 17.85 -1.77
C ASP A 122 9.02 18.78 -2.97
N GLU A 123 10.24 19.32 -3.08
CA GLU A 123 10.63 20.15 -4.22
C GLU A 123 10.48 19.38 -5.54
N LEU A 124 10.96 18.14 -5.60
CA LEU A 124 10.83 17.27 -6.77
C LEU A 124 9.37 16.91 -7.06
N SER A 125 8.58 16.64 -6.03
CA SER A 125 7.13 16.42 -6.16
C SER A 125 6.43 17.62 -6.77
N ARG A 126 6.74 18.83 -6.29
CA ARG A 126 6.19 20.08 -6.83
C ARG A 126 6.59 20.29 -8.30
N LYS A 127 7.87 20.10 -8.66
CA LYS A 127 8.37 20.24 -10.04
C LYS A 127 7.72 19.26 -11.01
N ASN A 128 7.34 18.07 -10.53
CA ASN A 128 6.77 16.99 -11.33
C ASN A 128 5.25 16.82 -11.15
N ASN A 129 4.56 17.82 -10.57
CA ASN A 129 3.10 17.80 -10.33
C ASN A 129 2.61 16.55 -9.56
N LYS A 130 3.39 16.08 -8.58
CA LYS A 130 3.04 14.96 -7.69
C LYS A 130 2.36 15.45 -6.43
N LYS A 131 1.72 14.51 -5.68
CA LYS A 131 1.14 14.80 -4.37
C LYS A 131 2.24 15.15 -3.37
N ARG A 132 1.91 16.01 -2.40
CA ARG A 132 2.87 16.56 -1.45
C ARG A 132 2.50 16.16 -0.02
N ALA A 133 3.50 16.00 0.82
CA ALA A 133 3.32 15.78 2.25
C ALA A 133 2.95 17.09 2.97
N GLU A 134 2.34 16.97 4.15
CA GLU A 134 1.99 18.09 5.02
C GLU A 134 3.21 18.64 5.74
N TYR A 135 4.09 17.76 6.23
CA TYR A 135 5.27 18.12 7.01
C TYR A 135 6.55 17.81 6.26
N LEU A 136 7.51 18.76 6.32
CA LEU A 136 8.78 18.66 5.62
C LEU A 136 9.95 18.52 6.60
N MET A 137 10.78 17.51 6.38
CA MET A 137 12.05 17.34 7.07
C MET A 137 13.15 18.06 6.28
N THR A 138 13.87 18.98 6.94
CA THR A 138 14.95 19.80 6.33
C THR A 138 16.33 19.42 6.85
N LYS A 139 16.42 18.43 7.70
CA LYS A 139 17.63 17.87 8.31
C LYS A 139 17.35 16.45 8.78
N ASP A 140 18.39 15.74 9.19
CA ASP A 140 18.24 14.46 9.88
C ASP A 140 17.22 14.58 11.01
N THR A 141 16.26 13.69 11.03
CA THR A 141 15.09 13.76 11.91
C THR A 141 14.89 12.42 12.62
N LEU A 142 14.64 12.49 13.93
CA LEU A 142 14.30 11.35 14.76
C LEU A 142 12.83 11.45 15.18
N PHE A 143 12.06 10.41 14.90
CA PHE A 143 10.72 10.21 15.45
C PHE A 143 10.75 9.10 16.49
N SER A 144 10.23 9.36 17.68
CA SER A 144 9.99 8.33 18.70
C SER A 144 8.49 8.09 18.78
N ILE A 145 8.05 6.87 18.46
CA ILE A 145 6.63 6.49 18.42
C ILE A 145 6.51 5.13 19.10
N GLY A 146 5.85 5.09 20.25
CA GLY A 146 5.84 3.91 21.10
C GLY A 146 7.25 3.51 21.53
N SER A 147 7.60 2.25 21.35
CA SER A 147 8.94 1.71 21.63
C SER A 147 9.94 1.85 20.48
N TYR A 148 9.53 2.44 19.35
CA TYR A 148 10.36 2.55 18.16
C TYR A 148 10.94 3.95 17.99
N SER A 149 12.17 3.99 17.49
CA SER A 149 12.84 5.20 17.00
C SER A 149 13.08 5.06 15.50
N PHE A 150 12.61 6.04 14.74
CA PHE A 150 12.76 6.10 13.29
C PHE A 150 13.73 7.22 12.95
N GLU A 151 14.92 6.86 12.48
CA GLU A 151 15.92 7.81 12.02
C GLU A 151 15.75 8.03 10.51
N VAL A 152 15.48 9.26 10.13
CA VAL A 152 15.38 9.69 8.74
C VAL A 152 16.58 10.57 8.42
N TYR A 153 17.42 10.13 7.52
CA TYR A 153 18.59 10.88 7.04
C TYR A 153 18.19 11.74 5.84
N TYR A 154 18.67 13.01 5.87
CA TYR A 154 18.36 14.03 4.83
C TYR A 154 19.46 14.07 3.76
#